data_072f7db67740600cdeea57710cce187b
#
_entry.id   072f7db67740600cdeea57710cce187b
#
_cell.length_a   1.000
_cell.length_b   1.000
_cell.length_c   1.000
_cell.angle_alpha   90.00
_cell.angle_beta   90.00
_cell.angle_gamma   90.00
#
_symmetry.space_group_name_H-M   'P 1'
#
loop_
_entity.id
_entity.type
_entity.pdbx_description
1 polymer ?
#
loop_
_entity_poly.entity_id
_entity_poly.type
_entity_poly.pdbx_seq_one_letter_code
_entity_poly.pdbx_strand_id
1 'polypeptide(L)'
;MYKTKAVFNLKLKQKFVFIFILFVFLSLQGYSQRGGFKWSSDGNSYYRIENNSVMQYTLPENSAKVLISKEQLTPKNSSSPLDVRYLISSNDEQKVLIFTNTKRVWRLNTKGDYWVLDIAKGSLTQLGTSLPESSLMFAKFSPDGKAVAYVSDNNIYVEDLNTSDIKALTSDGSTTLINGTFDWAYEEEFACRDGFRWSPDSKSIAYWQIDASDIGKFYLINNTDAIYSEVVPIEYPKVGETPSACKVGVVSIADAKTTWMNIPGDSRQHYLVRMEYI
;
A
#
# COMPACT_ATOMS: atom_id res chain seq x y z
N MET A 1 9.50 -63.54 -29.06
CA MET A 1 8.46 -62.47 -28.98
C MET A 1 8.42 -61.68 -27.66
N TYR A 2 9.07 -62.15 -26.56
CA TYR A 2 9.07 -61.45 -25.27
C TYR A 2 10.13 -60.36 -25.05
N LYS A 3 11.27 -60.42 -25.81
CA LYS A 3 12.35 -59.42 -25.64
C LYS A 3 12.01 -58.02 -26.23
N THR A 4 11.17 -57.96 -27.27
CA THR A 4 10.80 -56.71 -27.94
C THR A 4 9.82 -55.85 -27.12
N LYS A 5 8.92 -56.46 -26.31
CA LYS A 5 7.98 -55.72 -25.46
C LYS A 5 8.67 -55.05 -24.25
N ALA A 6 9.72 -55.71 -23.69
CA ALA A 6 10.46 -55.15 -22.55
C ALA A 6 11.28 -53.90 -22.95
N VAL A 7 11.92 -53.92 -24.11
CA VAL A 7 12.71 -52.80 -24.62
C VAL A 7 11.81 -51.59 -24.97
N PHE A 8 10.61 -51.85 -25.51
CA PHE A 8 9.66 -50.77 -25.84
C PHE A 8 9.12 -50.09 -24.56
N ASN A 9 8.80 -50.88 -23.52
CA ASN A 9 8.36 -50.35 -22.25
C ASN A 9 9.46 -49.57 -21.50
N LEU A 10 10.74 -49.97 -21.65
CA LEU A 10 11.85 -49.22 -21.03
C LEU A 10 12.06 -47.86 -21.71
N LYS A 11 11.99 -47.80 -23.05
CA LYS A 11 12.10 -46.56 -23.81
C LYS A 11 10.92 -45.61 -23.55
N LEU A 12 9.71 -46.14 -23.34
CA LEU A 12 8.54 -45.34 -23.01
C LEU A 12 8.66 -44.76 -21.58
N LYS A 13 9.09 -45.54 -20.59
CA LYS A 13 9.36 -45.07 -19.22
C LYS A 13 10.47 -44.01 -19.19
N GLN A 14 11.54 -44.17 -19.96
CA GLN A 14 12.59 -43.14 -20.07
C GLN A 14 12.08 -41.83 -20.68
N LYS A 15 11.21 -41.89 -21.71
CA LYS A 15 10.58 -40.70 -22.27
C LYS A 15 9.66 -39.98 -21.25
N PHE A 16 8.87 -40.74 -20.49
CA PHE A 16 8.03 -40.17 -19.45
C PHE A 16 8.84 -39.52 -18.31
N VAL A 17 9.93 -40.14 -17.90
CA VAL A 17 10.85 -39.57 -16.87
C VAL A 17 11.50 -38.29 -17.42
N PHE A 18 11.91 -38.26 -18.67
CA PHE A 18 12.51 -37.09 -19.30
C PHE A 18 11.51 -35.93 -19.47
N ILE A 19 10.26 -36.22 -19.86
CA ILE A 19 9.17 -35.24 -19.93
C ILE A 19 8.82 -34.72 -18.53
N PHE A 20 8.79 -35.56 -17.51
CA PHE A 20 8.53 -35.17 -16.12
C PHE A 20 9.64 -34.26 -15.58
N ILE A 21 10.90 -34.60 -15.82
CA ILE A 21 12.07 -33.77 -15.46
C ILE A 21 12.01 -32.42 -16.19
N LEU A 22 11.66 -32.39 -17.48
CA LEU A 22 11.49 -31.17 -18.26
C LEU A 22 10.35 -30.29 -17.71
N PHE A 23 9.25 -30.90 -17.28
CA PHE A 23 8.13 -30.19 -16.64
C PHE A 23 8.50 -29.64 -15.26
N VAL A 24 9.29 -30.35 -14.47
CA VAL A 24 9.81 -29.88 -13.17
C VAL A 24 10.78 -28.72 -13.38
N PHE A 25 11.64 -28.78 -14.41
CA PHE A 25 12.53 -27.65 -14.74
C PHE A 25 11.78 -26.42 -15.27
N LEU A 26 10.69 -26.60 -16.03
CA LEU A 26 9.84 -25.50 -16.51
C LEU A 26 9.01 -24.88 -15.36
N SER A 27 8.64 -25.65 -14.35
CA SER A 27 7.92 -25.12 -13.18
C SER A 27 8.82 -24.36 -12.19
N LEU A 28 10.14 -24.56 -12.25
CA LEU A 28 11.09 -23.84 -11.40
C LEU A 28 11.46 -22.45 -11.91
N GLN A 29 11.03 -22.08 -13.14
CA GLN A 29 11.28 -20.74 -13.70
C GLN A 29 10.13 -19.75 -13.52
N GLY A 30 9.08 -20.12 -12.82
CA GLY A 30 7.97 -19.24 -12.47
C GLY A 30 8.27 -18.34 -11.28
N TYR A 31 9.40 -17.66 -11.22
CA TYR A 31 9.56 -16.49 -10.36
C TYR A 31 8.66 -15.38 -10.92
N SER A 32 7.43 -15.33 -10.43
CA SER A 32 6.64 -14.12 -10.52
C SER A 32 7.51 -12.98 -9.98
N GLN A 33 7.93 -12.07 -10.84
CA GLN A 33 8.66 -10.87 -10.43
C GLN A 33 7.73 -10.05 -9.54
N ARG A 34 7.75 -10.31 -8.24
CA ARG A 34 7.09 -9.53 -7.19
C ARG A 34 7.88 -8.26 -6.86
N GLY A 35 8.33 -7.55 -7.87
CA GLY A 35 8.95 -6.26 -7.73
C GLY A 35 8.46 -5.42 -8.89
N GLY A 36 7.41 -4.63 -8.68
CA GLY A 36 7.00 -3.65 -9.66
C GLY A 36 8.16 -2.71 -9.93
N PHE A 37 8.55 -2.53 -11.18
CA PHE A 37 9.42 -1.44 -11.56
C PHE A 37 8.59 -0.16 -11.70
N LYS A 38 9.18 0.97 -11.31
CA LYS A 38 8.59 2.29 -11.49
C LYS A 38 9.31 3.02 -12.60
N TRP A 39 8.59 3.60 -13.54
CA TRP A 39 9.17 4.44 -14.59
C TRP A 39 9.56 5.82 -14.04
N SER A 40 10.63 6.40 -14.58
CA SER A 40 10.95 7.82 -14.42
C SER A 40 9.88 8.69 -15.06
N SER A 41 9.76 9.95 -14.64
CA SER A 41 8.78 10.90 -15.17
C SER A 41 8.97 11.18 -16.68
N ASP A 42 10.21 11.12 -17.17
CA ASP A 42 10.56 11.30 -18.59
C ASP A 42 10.45 10.03 -19.44
N GLY A 43 10.14 8.87 -18.82
CA GLY A 43 10.01 7.58 -19.49
C GLY A 43 11.33 6.96 -19.98
N ASN A 44 12.48 7.59 -19.74
CA ASN A 44 13.79 7.12 -20.24
C ASN A 44 14.49 6.16 -19.31
N SER A 45 13.98 5.97 -18.09
CA SER A 45 14.55 5.09 -17.09
C SER A 45 13.46 4.37 -16.30
N TYR A 46 13.84 3.28 -15.64
CA TYR A 46 12.98 2.64 -14.65
C TYR A 46 13.79 2.27 -13.40
N TYR A 47 13.09 2.12 -12.29
CA TYR A 47 13.67 1.83 -10.97
C TYR A 47 13.27 0.44 -10.50
N ARG A 48 14.23 -0.26 -9.89
CA ARG A 48 14.02 -1.57 -9.25
C ARG A 48 14.70 -1.61 -7.89
N ILE A 49 14.09 -2.36 -6.98
CA ILE A 49 14.70 -2.65 -5.68
C ILE A 49 15.46 -3.96 -5.83
N GLU A 50 16.79 -3.89 -5.68
CA GLU A 50 17.68 -5.04 -5.79
C GLU A 50 18.76 -4.97 -4.70
N ASN A 51 18.99 -6.09 -4.01
CA ASN A 51 20.01 -6.22 -2.96
C ASN A 51 19.95 -5.10 -1.90
N ASN A 52 18.73 -4.71 -1.50
CA ASN A 52 18.46 -3.61 -0.55
C ASN A 52 19.00 -2.25 -1.02
N SER A 53 19.05 -2.02 -2.33
CA SER A 53 19.36 -0.75 -2.97
C SER A 53 18.31 -0.43 -4.02
N VAL A 54 18.18 0.83 -4.39
CA VAL A 54 17.34 1.24 -5.52
C VAL A 54 18.25 1.45 -6.72
N MET A 55 18.02 0.64 -7.75
CA MET A 55 18.73 0.69 -9.01
C MET A 55 17.95 1.49 -10.03
N GLN A 56 18.62 2.34 -10.79
CA GLN A 56 18.07 2.99 -11.98
C GLN A 56 18.65 2.33 -13.22
N TYR A 57 17.79 1.97 -14.15
CA TYR A 57 18.12 1.44 -15.46
C TYR A 57 17.74 2.44 -16.54
N THR A 58 18.70 2.90 -17.32
CA THR A 58 18.50 3.92 -18.38
C THR A 58 18.46 3.26 -19.76
N LEU A 59 17.46 3.60 -20.53
CA LEU A 59 17.24 3.08 -21.89
C LEU A 59 17.91 3.97 -22.95
N PRO A 60 18.23 3.46 -24.15
CA PRO A 60 17.96 2.08 -24.62
C PRO A 60 19.00 1.05 -24.19
N GLU A 61 20.20 1.44 -23.73
CA GLU A 61 21.33 0.55 -23.42
C GLU A 61 21.07 -0.30 -22.18
N ASN A 62 20.02 0.00 -21.42
CA ASN A 62 19.69 -0.63 -20.13
C ASN A 62 20.86 -0.54 -19.12
N SER A 63 21.56 0.60 -19.17
CA SER A 63 22.68 0.85 -18.26
C SER A 63 22.19 1.02 -16.82
N ALA A 64 22.81 0.31 -15.88
CA ALA A 64 22.41 0.30 -14.49
C ALA A 64 23.32 1.18 -13.62
N LYS A 65 22.71 1.96 -12.72
CA LYS A 65 23.42 2.66 -11.64
C LYS A 65 22.65 2.56 -10.32
N VAL A 66 23.37 2.62 -9.20
CA VAL A 66 22.74 2.75 -7.88
C VAL A 66 22.19 4.17 -7.75
N LEU A 67 20.88 4.29 -7.55
CA LEU A 67 20.22 5.57 -7.27
C LEU A 67 20.17 5.86 -5.77
N ILE A 68 19.81 4.86 -4.97
CA ILE A 68 19.80 4.94 -3.50
C ILE A 68 20.54 3.69 -2.99
N SER A 69 21.63 3.91 -2.24
CA SER A 69 22.45 2.83 -1.75
C SER A 69 21.85 2.18 -0.50
N LYS A 70 22.32 0.97 -0.19
CA LYS A 70 22.00 0.24 1.03
C LYS A 70 22.28 1.07 2.29
N GLU A 71 23.38 1.81 2.30
CA GLU A 71 23.80 2.67 3.42
C GLU A 71 22.81 3.80 3.65
N GLN A 72 22.31 4.43 2.56
CA GLN A 72 21.28 5.46 2.63
C GLN A 72 19.94 4.92 3.12
N LEU A 73 19.66 3.63 2.89
CA LEU A 73 18.45 2.94 3.38
C LEU A 73 18.63 2.36 4.79
N THR A 74 19.78 2.55 5.43
CA THR A 74 20.05 2.04 6.78
C THR A 74 19.82 3.14 7.82
N PRO A 75 18.82 3.00 8.71
CA PRO A 75 18.60 3.94 9.80
C PRO A 75 19.81 4.04 10.72
N LYS A 76 20.09 5.23 11.26
CA LYS A 76 21.28 5.50 12.11
C LYS A 76 21.43 4.53 13.30
N ASN A 77 20.30 4.05 13.81
CA ASN A 77 20.26 3.15 14.98
C ASN A 77 20.04 1.67 14.57
N SER A 78 20.24 1.34 13.30
CA SER A 78 20.10 -0.03 12.79
C SER A 78 21.39 -0.51 12.15
N SER A 79 21.67 -1.81 12.26
CA SER A 79 22.75 -2.47 11.52
C SER A 79 22.28 -3.00 10.16
N SER A 80 20.98 -2.92 9.86
CA SER A 80 20.39 -3.46 8.65
C SER A 80 19.59 -2.37 7.91
N PRO A 81 19.59 -2.39 6.57
CA PRO A 81 18.76 -1.50 5.77
C PRO A 81 17.28 -1.83 5.94
N LEU A 82 16.42 -0.87 5.60
CA LEU A 82 14.98 -1.07 5.52
C LEU A 82 14.65 -2.15 4.47
N ASP A 83 13.69 -3.02 4.80
CA ASP A 83 13.06 -3.93 3.83
C ASP A 83 12.03 -3.14 3.01
N VAL A 84 12.48 -2.59 1.89
CA VAL A 84 11.70 -1.67 1.06
C VAL A 84 10.63 -2.43 0.27
N ARG A 85 9.35 -2.09 0.48
CA ARG A 85 8.24 -2.68 -0.28
C ARG A 85 7.92 -1.88 -1.53
N TYR A 86 7.85 -0.56 -1.42
CA TYR A 86 7.76 0.36 -2.55
C TYR A 86 8.26 1.76 -2.17
N LEU A 87 8.41 2.59 -3.19
CA LEU A 87 8.93 3.94 -3.09
C LEU A 87 7.97 4.93 -3.80
N ILE A 88 7.86 6.13 -3.23
CA ILE A 88 7.13 7.24 -3.85
C ILE A 88 8.03 8.46 -3.83
N SER A 89 8.34 9.03 -4.99
CA SER A 89 9.12 10.27 -5.08
C SER A 89 8.23 11.50 -4.83
N SER A 90 8.79 12.54 -4.23
CA SER A 90 8.19 13.88 -4.24
C SER A 90 8.12 14.42 -5.67
N ASN A 91 7.29 15.45 -5.90
CA ASN A 91 7.11 16.04 -7.24
C ASN A 91 8.43 16.63 -7.81
N ASP A 92 9.29 17.15 -6.94
CA ASP A 92 10.60 17.69 -7.28
C ASP A 92 11.71 16.61 -7.34
N GLU A 93 11.35 15.34 -7.11
CA GLU A 93 12.26 14.17 -7.06
C GLU A 93 13.43 14.31 -6.05
N GLN A 94 13.35 15.27 -5.12
CA GLN A 94 14.41 15.47 -4.11
C GLN A 94 14.23 14.56 -2.88
N LYS A 95 13.03 14.07 -2.66
CA LYS A 95 12.69 13.19 -1.53
C LYS A 95 12.01 11.92 -1.99
N VAL A 96 12.16 10.87 -1.22
CA VAL A 96 11.51 9.58 -1.46
C VAL A 96 10.84 9.09 -0.18
N LEU A 97 9.54 8.78 -0.28
CA LEU A 97 8.83 8.00 0.72
C LEU A 97 9.16 6.52 0.53
N ILE A 98 9.53 5.86 1.61
CA ILE A 98 9.88 4.44 1.67
C ILE A 98 8.84 3.75 2.54
N PHE A 99 8.15 2.78 1.98
CA PHE A 99 7.20 1.93 2.70
C PHE A 99 7.84 0.61 3.10
N THR A 100 7.76 0.28 4.37
CA THR A 100 8.44 -0.88 4.99
C THR A 100 7.63 -1.46 6.14
N ASN A 101 8.13 -2.53 6.79
CA ASN A 101 7.54 -3.16 7.99
C ASN A 101 6.03 -3.35 7.86
N THR A 102 5.61 -3.96 6.75
CA THR A 102 4.22 -3.97 6.32
C THR A 102 3.38 -5.01 7.05
N LYS A 103 2.13 -4.66 7.32
CA LYS A 103 1.09 -5.55 7.85
C LYS A 103 -0.06 -5.70 6.85
N ARG A 104 -0.64 -6.88 6.85
CA ARG A 104 -1.77 -7.21 5.98
C ARG A 104 -3.05 -6.56 6.51
N VAL A 105 -3.81 -5.95 5.58
CA VAL A 105 -5.20 -5.53 5.77
C VAL A 105 -5.99 -6.22 4.67
N TRP A 106 -6.98 -7.03 5.01
CA TRP A 106 -7.72 -7.86 4.06
C TRP A 106 -6.78 -8.66 3.12
N ARG A 107 -6.70 -8.28 1.85
CA ARG A 107 -5.90 -8.99 0.83
C ARG A 107 -4.48 -8.45 0.65
N LEU A 108 -4.23 -7.19 0.98
CA LEU A 108 -2.98 -6.50 0.69
C LEU A 108 -2.29 -5.99 1.96
N ASN A 109 -0.98 -5.84 1.87
CA ASN A 109 -0.20 -5.18 2.90
C ASN A 109 -0.28 -3.67 2.68
N THR A 110 -1.26 -3.01 3.29
CA THR A 110 -1.51 -1.57 3.18
C THR A 110 -1.19 -0.79 4.45
N LYS A 111 -0.96 -1.46 5.57
CA LYS A 111 -0.39 -0.88 6.80
C LYS A 111 1.11 -1.11 6.86
N GLY A 112 1.85 -0.19 7.46
CA GLY A 112 3.29 -0.34 7.66
C GLY A 112 3.90 0.92 8.25
N ASP A 113 5.23 0.97 8.21
CA ASP A 113 6.00 2.15 8.56
C ASP A 113 6.40 2.90 7.28
N TYR A 114 6.51 4.22 7.41
CA TYR A 114 6.99 5.08 6.33
C TYR A 114 8.20 5.87 6.79
N TRP A 115 9.15 6.01 5.87
CA TRP A 115 10.35 6.81 6.05
C TRP A 115 10.49 7.79 4.90
N VAL A 116 11.07 8.95 5.17
CA VAL A 116 11.47 9.93 4.15
C VAL A 116 12.98 9.94 4.02
N LEU A 117 13.47 9.70 2.82
CA LEU A 117 14.86 9.95 2.46
C LEU A 117 14.94 11.28 1.71
N ASP A 118 15.67 12.26 2.23
CA ASP A 118 16.14 13.43 1.50
C ASP A 118 17.39 13.03 0.75
N ILE A 119 17.32 12.96 -0.59
CA ILE A 119 18.39 12.41 -1.42
C ILE A 119 19.65 13.27 -1.35
N ALA A 120 19.48 14.60 -1.39
CA ALA A 120 20.60 15.55 -1.39
C ALA A 120 21.35 15.55 -0.05
N LYS A 121 20.60 15.50 1.06
CA LYS A 121 21.20 15.49 2.41
C LYS A 121 21.61 14.09 2.87
N GLY A 122 21.14 13.03 2.22
CA GLY A 122 21.31 11.65 2.68
C GLY A 122 20.65 11.38 4.04
N SER A 123 19.68 12.19 4.45
CA SER A 123 18.99 12.02 5.73
C SER A 123 17.75 11.13 5.59
N LEU A 124 17.70 10.08 6.42
CA LEU A 124 16.61 9.11 6.49
C LEU A 124 15.85 9.33 7.81
N THR A 125 14.55 9.69 7.72
CA THR A 125 13.71 10.05 8.86
C THR A 125 12.45 9.20 8.86
N GLN A 126 12.10 8.61 10.00
CA GLN A 126 10.85 7.87 10.19
C GLN A 126 9.69 8.83 10.40
N LEU A 127 8.56 8.54 9.75
CA LEU A 127 7.30 9.26 9.97
C LEU A 127 6.47 8.60 11.07
N GLY A 128 5.57 9.38 11.68
CA GLY A 128 4.61 8.88 12.63
C GLY A 128 5.22 8.30 13.91
N THR A 129 6.36 8.83 14.38
CA THR A 129 7.11 8.26 15.51
C THR A 129 6.34 8.26 16.84
N SER A 130 5.27 9.05 16.97
CA SER A 130 4.35 9.05 18.13
C SER A 130 3.16 8.11 17.96
N LEU A 131 3.02 7.46 16.81
CA LEU A 131 1.94 6.53 16.47
C LEU A 131 2.42 5.08 16.60
N PRO A 132 1.49 4.10 16.67
CA PRO A 132 1.89 2.69 16.77
C PRO A 132 2.72 2.22 15.58
N GLU A 133 3.65 1.31 15.83
CA GLU A 133 4.47 0.67 14.80
C GLU A 133 3.59 -0.05 13.77
N SER A 134 3.98 0.04 12.50
CA SER A 134 3.25 -0.53 11.35
C SER A 134 1.79 -0.11 11.27
N SER A 135 1.43 1.11 11.68
CA SER A 135 0.04 1.61 11.69
C SER A 135 -0.27 2.56 10.55
N LEU A 136 0.72 3.12 9.86
CA LEU A 136 0.50 4.12 8.84
C LEU A 136 0.00 3.51 7.53
N MET A 137 -0.89 4.22 6.83
CA MET A 137 -1.46 3.81 5.56
C MET A 137 -1.41 4.96 4.55
N PHE A 138 -1.11 4.65 3.30
CA PHE A 138 -1.27 5.52 2.14
C PHE A 138 -0.55 6.88 2.24
N ALA A 139 0.63 6.91 2.86
CA ALA A 139 1.40 8.14 3.00
C ALA A 139 1.70 8.81 1.64
N LYS A 140 1.52 10.13 1.55
CA LYS A 140 1.73 10.94 0.35
C LYS A 140 2.35 12.27 0.68
N PHE A 141 3.32 12.68 -0.12
CA PHE A 141 3.80 14.06 -0.08
C PHE A 141 2.70 15.05 -0.41
N SER A 142 2.73 16.22 0.24
CA SER A 142 2.05 17.39 -0.24
C SER A 142 2.62 17.79 -1.63
N PRO A 143 1.83 18.42 -2.52
CA PRO A 143 2.32 18.88 -3.82
C PRO A 143 3.57 19.75 -3.76
N ASP A 144 3.74 20.57 -2.71
CA ASP A 144 4.90 21.42 -2.47
C ASP A 144 6.09 20.70 -1.80
N GLY A 145 5.95 19.39 -1.48
CA GLY A 145 7.01 18.56 -0.91
C GLY A 145 7.42 18.90 0.52
N LYS A 146 6.64 19.72 1.26
CA LYS A 146 6.99 20.17 2.62
C LYS A 146 6.39 19.31 3.71
N ALA A 147 5.33 18.58 3.41
CA ALA A 147 4.62 17.73 4.37
C ALA A 147 4.30 16.37 3.77
N VAL A 148 3.96 15.42 4.66
CA VAL A 148 3.39 14.13 4.29
C VAL A 148 2.09 13.93 5.04
N ALA A 149 1.03 13.53 4.34
CA ALA A 149 -0.20 13.08 4.97
C ALA A 149 -0.30 11.54 4.90
N TYR A 150 -0.89 10.95 5.93
CA TYR A 150 -1.14 9.52 6.03
C TYR A 150 -2.35 9.24 6.92
N VAL A 151 -2.84 8.01 6.89
CA VAL A 151 -3.90 7.54 7.79
C VAL A 151 -3.28 6.63 8.84
N SER A 152 -3.73 6.77 10.09
CA SER A 152 -3.50 5.83 11.18
C SER A 152 -4.77 5.74 12.04
N ASP A 153 -5.16 4.52 12.41
CA ASP A 153 -6.36 4.23 13.22
C ASP A 153 -7.60 5.00 12.75
N ASN A 154 -7.84 4.93 11.43
CA ASN A 154 -8.99 5.56 10.76
C ASN A 154 -9.08 7.09 10.92
N ASN A 155 -7.94 7.74 11.19
CA ASN A 155 -7.80 9.19 11.20
C ASN A 155 -6.69 9.66 10.29
N ILE A 156 -6.87 10.85 9.71
CA ILE A 156 -5.92 11.49 8.81
C ILE A 156 -4.98 12.38 9.62
N TYR A 157 -3.69 12.24 9.37
CA TYR A 157 -2.63 13.03 9.95
C TYR A 157 -1.83 13.74 8.86
N VAL A 158 -1.23 14.86 9.23
CA VAL A 158 -0.19 15.53 8.42
C VAL A 158 1.04 15.76 9.29
N GLU A 159 2.21 15.52 8.70
CA GLU A 159 3.51 15.71 9.35
C GLU A 159 4.34 16.69 8.53
N ASP A 160 4.82 17.77 9.16
CA ASP A 160 5.72 18.74 8.55
C ASP A 160 7.14 18.16 8.49
N LEU A 161 7.75 18.13 7.31
CA LEU A 161 9.06 17.52 7.11
C LEU A 161 10.24 18.36 7.61
N ASN A 162 10.02 19.63 7.98
CA ASN A 162 11.07 20.48 8.53
C ASN A 162 11.08 20.46 10.05
N THR A 163 9.89 20.46 10.69
CA THR A 163 9.75 20.51 12.15
C THR A 163 9.50 19.13 12.76
N SER A 164 9.04 18.16 11.97
CA SER A 164 8.54 16.85 12.39
C SER A 164 7.30 16.94 13.30
N ASP A 165 6.57 18.05 13.23
CA ASP A 165 5.31 18.22 13.94
C ASP A 165 4.22 17.37 13.26
N ILE A 166 3.53 16.55 14.07
CA ILE A 166 2.42 15.70 13.62
C ILE A 166 1.12 16.36 14.07
N LYS A 167 0.22 16.60 13.11
CA LYS A 167 -1.10 17.18 13.37
C LYS A 167 -2.19 16.22 12.91
N ALA A 168 -3.11 15.86 13.81
CA ALA A 168 -4.33 15.16 13.44
C ALA A 168 -5.29 16.13 12.72
N LEU A 169 -5.75 15.73 11.54
CA LEU A 169 -6.76 16.47 10.76
C LEU A 169 -8.18 15.98 11.05
N THR A 170 -8.30 14.71 11.44
CA THR A 170 -9.55 14.12 11.96
C THR A 170 -9.27 13.41 13.27
N SER A 171 -10.27 13.27 14.13
CA SER A 171 -10.12 12.66 15.45
C SER A 171 -11.32 11.83 15.89
N ASP A 172 -12.29 11.65 14.99
CA ASP A 172 -13.53 10.91 15.21
C ASP A 172 -13.47 9.46 14.67
N GLY A 173 -12.34 9.06 14.13
CA GLY A 173 -12.11 7.71 13.61
C GLY A 173 -12.30 6.64 14.68
N SER A 174 -12.95 5.54 14.30
CA SER A 174 -13.21 4.38 15.13
C SER A 174 -13.13 3.11 14.29
N THR A 175 -13.46 1.95 14.87
CA THR A 175 -13.52 0.69 14.12
C THR A 175 -14.56 0.71 12.99
N THR A 176 -15.60 1.56 13.10
CA THR A 176 -16.70 1.65 12.14
C THR A 176 -16.85 3.02 11.49
N LEU A 177 -16.23 4.07 12.02
CA LEU A 177 -16.16 5.38 11.39
C LEU A 177 -14.76 5.58 10.82
N ILE A 178 -14.65 5.59 9.51
CA ILE A 178 -13.37 5.47 8.81
C ILE A 178 -13.11 6.76 8.03
N ASN A 179 -12.01 7.47 8.33
CA ASN A 179 -11.57 8.64 7.60
C ASN A 179 -10.34 8.32 6.74
N GLY A 180 -10.39 8.62 5.46
CA GLY A 180 -9.24 8.56 4.56
C GLY A 180 -8.82 7.16 4.11
N THR A 181 -9.57 6.13 4.49
CA THR A 181 -9.52 4.77 3.95
C THR A 181 -10.93 4.26 3.74
N PHE A 182 -11.11 2.95 3.57
CA PHE A 182 -12.40 2.37 3.23
C PHE A 182 -12.68 1.13 4.07
N ASP A 183 -13.96 0.74 4.13
CA ASP A 183 -14.41 -0.51 4.72
C ASP A 183 -14.19 -1.70 3.77
N TRP A 184 -14.55 -2.88 4.25
CA TRP A 184 -14.40 -4.12 3.49
C TRP A 184 -15.14 -4.09 2.14
N ALA A 185 -16.38 -3.59 2.10
CA ALA A 185 -17.18 -3.58 0.88
C ALA A 185 -16.58 -2.69 -0.21
N TYR A 186 -16.13 -1.49 0.14
CA TYR A 186 -15.46 -0.60 -0.80
C TYR A 186 -14.15 -1.19 -1.33
N GLU A 187 -13.38 -1.85 -0.46
CA GLU A 187 -12.10 -2.46 -0.87
C GLU A 187 -12.32 -3.64 -1.82
N GLU A 188 -13.25 -4.54 -1.50
CA GLU A 188 -13.46 -5.77 -2.25
C GLU A 188 -14.22 -5.53 -3.57
N GLU A 189 -15.26 -4.69 -3.56
CA GLU A 189 -16.16 -4.51 -4.71
C GLU A 189 -15.65 -3.43 -5.68
N PHE A 190 -14.97 -2.38 -5.18
CA PHE A 190 -14.57 -1.24 -6.00
C PHE A 190 -13.05 -1.04 -6.05
N ALA A 191 -12.26 -1.89 -5.38
CA ALA A 191 -10.81 -1.73 -5.23
C ALA A 191 -10.40 -0.38 -4.60
N CYS A 192 -11.30 0.26 -3.85
CA CYS A 192 -11.05 1.50 -3.13
C CYS A 192 -10.30 1.21 -1.83
N ARG A 193 -9.11 1.77 -1.66
CA ARG A 193 -8.27 1.58 -0.48
C ARG A 193 -7.74 2.91 0.06
N ASP A 194 -7.27 3.75 -0.82
CA ASP A 194 -6.66 5.04 -0.58
C ASP A 194 -7.73 6.13 -0.65
N GLY A 195 -8.17 6.60 0.50
CA GLY A 195 -9.37 7.41 0.68
C GLY A 195 -9.11 8.91 0.91
N PHE A 196 -7.98 9.47 0.47
CA PHE A 196 -7.78 10.93 0.55
C PHE A 196 -6.94 11.47 -0.61
N ARG A 197 -7.07 12.77 -0.88
CA ARG A 197 -6.37 13.49 -1.95
C ARG A 197 -5.92 14.86 -1.45
N TRP A 198 -4.66 15.20 -1.67
CA TRP A 198 -4.15 16.56 -1.47
C TRP A 198 -4.76 17.55 -2.47
N SER A 199 -5.09 18.75 -2.01
CA SER A 199 -5.36 19.86 -2.93
C SER A 199 -4.07 20.28 -3.65
N PRO A 200 -4.15 20.77 -4.90
CA PRO A 200 -2.97 21.18 -5.68
C PRO A 200 -2.13 22.27 -5.00
N ASP A 201 -2.73 23.10 -4.17
CA ASP A 201 -2.08 24.19 -3.42
C ASP A 201 -1.52 23.75 -2.05
N SER A 202 -1.59 22.47 -1.71
CA SER A 202 -1.12 21.88 -0.43
C SER A 202 -1.82 22.40 0.83
N LYS A 203 -2.98 23.09 0.72
CA LYS A 203 -3.64 23.72 1.86
C LYS A 203 -4.78 22.91 2.45
N SER A 204 -5.24 21.87 1.75
CA SER A 204 -6.33 21.02 2.20
C SER A 204 -6.21 19.59 1.71
N ILE A 205 -7.00 18.72 2.31
CA ILE A 205 -7.15 17.32 1.90
C ILE A 205 -8.63 17.03 1.72
N ALA A 206 -9.01 16.57 0.53
CA ALA A 206 -10.31 15.96 0.32
C ALA A 206 -10.26 14.49 0.73
N TYR A 207 -11.29 13.99 1.43
CA TYR A 207 -11.30 12.64 1.94
C TYR A 207 -12.70 12.03 1.98
N TRP A 208 -12.74 10.70 1.90
CA TRP A 208 -13.94 9.93 2.20
C TRP A 208 -14.04 9.66 3.70
N GLN A 209 -15.25 9.84 4.22
CA GLN A 209 -15.65 9.29 5.50
C GLN A 209 -16.70 8.20 5.28
N ILE A 210 -16.42 7.01 5.77
CA ILE A 210 -17.29 5.83 5.70
C ILE A 210 -17.82 5.54 7.10
N ASP A 211 -19.15 5.44 7.24
CA ASP A 211 -19.80 5.01 8.46
C ASP A 211 -20.42 3.63 8.29
N ALA A 212 -19.74 2.62 8.82
CA ALA A 212 -20.14 1.22 8.79
C ALA A 212 -20.82 0.76 10.09
N SER A 213 -21.23 1.67 10.97
CA SER A 213 -21.77 1.35 12.30
C SER A 213 -23.05 0.51 12.26
N ASP A 214 -23.88 0.70 11.21
CA ASP A 214 -25.16 -0.01 11.05
C ASP A 214 -25.06 -1.26 10.15
N ILE A 215 -23.84 -1.64 9.74
CA ILE A 215 -23.64 -2.78 8.86
C ILE A 215 -23.68 -4.08 9.65
N GLY A 216 -24.43 -5.06 9.12
CA GLY A 216 -24.49 -6.40 9.67
C GLY A 216 -23.11 -7.09 9.66
N LYS A 217 -22.83 -7.88 10.69
CA LYS A 217 -21.54 -8.55 10.86
C LYS A 217 -21.54 -9.95 10.28
N PHE A 218 -20.50 -10.26 9.54
CA PHE A 218 -20.11 -11.62 9.17
C PHE A 218 -18.98 -12.07 10.09
N TYR A 219 -19.08 -13.28 10.64
CA TYR A 219 -18.12 -13.81 11.58
C TYR A 219 -17.18 -14.79 10.87
N LEU A 220 -15.91 -14.37 10.73
CA LEU A 220 -14.84 -15.26 10.31
C LEU A 220 -14.27 -16.00 11.54
N ILE A 221 -13.64 -17.14 11.29
CA ILE A 221 -12.92 -17.90 12.33
C ILE A 221 -11.43 -17.85 11.98
N ASN A 222 -10.65 -17.21 12.85
CA ASN A 222 -9.20 -17.28 12.82
C ASN A 222 -8.75 -18.49 13.64
N ASN A 223 -8.17 -19.50 12.97
CA ASN A 223 -7.67 -20.73 13.58
C ASN A 223 -6.17 -20.93 13.33
N THR A 224 -5.44 -19.89 12.94
CA THR A 224 -4.03 -19.97 12.55
C THR A 224 -3.09 -19.24 13.50
N ASP A 225 -3.56 -18.17 14.17
CA ASP A 225 -2.68 -17.27 14.91
C ASP A 225 -2.56 -17.62 16.41
N ALA A 226 -3.46 -18.49 16.92
CA ALA A 226 -3.45 -18.96 18.29
C ALA A 226 -3.82 -20.46 18.40
N ILE A 227 -3.59 -21.07 19.58
CA ILE A 227 -3.97 -22.46 19.85
C ILE A 227 -5.49 -22.64 19.80
N TYR A 228 -6.24 -21.67 20.30
CA TYR A 228 -7.70 -21.64 20.23
C TYR A 228 -8.17 -20.69 19.14
N SER A 229 -9.22 -21.09 18.42
CA SER A 229 -9.81 -20.26 17.37
C SER A 229 -10.44 -19.00 17.95
N GLU A 230 -10.30 -17.90 17.24
CA GLU A 230 -10.90 -16.60 17.56
C GLU A 230 -11.94 -16.21 16.52
N VAL A 231 -13.02 -15.59 16.96
CA VAL A 231 -14.05 -15.03 16.07
C VAL A 231 -13.65 -13.62 15.66
N VAL A 232 -13.54 -13.38 14.34
CA VAL A 232 -13.22 -12.08 13.76
C VAL A 232 -14.48 -11.54 13.09
N PRO A 233 -15.18 -10.54 13.70
CA PRO A 233 -16.33 -9.90 13.07
C PRO A 233 -15.88 -8.94 11.98
N ILE A 234 -16.60 -8.95 10.86
CA ILE A 234 -16.40 -8.05 9.72
C ILE A 234 -17.74 -7.38 9.41
N GLU A 235 -17.73 -6.06 9.21
CA GLU A 235 -18.87 -5.32 8.68
C GLU A 235 -19.08 -5.71 7.21
N TYR A 236 -20.11 -6.54 6.96
CA TYR A 236 -20.33 -7.17 5.67
C TYR A 236 -21.79 -6.95 5.22
N PRO A 237 -22.06 -5.97 4.37
CA PRO A 237 -23.41 -5.77 3.84
C PRO A 237 -23.76 -6.91 2.85
N LYS A 238 -24.75 -7.73 3.19
CA LYS A 238 -25.27 -8.75 2.28
C LYS A 238 -26.12 -8.11 1.18
N VAL A 239 -26.30 -8.85 0.10
CA VAL A 239 -27.19 -8.42 -1.00
C VAL A 239 -28.59 -8.10 -0.46
N GLY A 240 -29.10 -6.91 -0.79
CA GLY A 240 -30.40 -6.41 -0.31
C GLY A 240 -30.34 -5.65 1.01
N GLU A 241 -29.19 -5.64 1.71
CA GLU A 241 -28.98 -4.85 2.91
C GLU A 241 -28.43 -3.46 2.58
N THR A 242 -28.59 -2.53 3.52
CA THR A 242 -28.12 -1.15 3.37
C THR A 242 -26.58 -1.10 3.45
N PRO A 243 -25.89 -0.43 2.51
CA PRO A 243 -24.44 -0.23 2.59
C PRO A 243 -24.03 0.80 3.64
N SER A 244 -22.74 0.93 3.88
CA SER A 244 -22.16 1.98 4.72
C SER A 244 -22.54 3.36 4.20
N ALA A 245 -22.80 4.31 5.10
CA ALA A 245 -22.96 5.69 4.69
C ALA A 245 -21.63 6.27 4.23
N CYS A 246 -21.65 7.03 3.14
CA CYS A 246 -20.46 7.65 2.58
C CYS A 246 -20.64 9.17 2.45
N LYS A 247 -19.63 9.92 2.91
CA LYS A 247 -19.52 11.37 2.75
C LYS A 247 -18.15 11.73 2.18
N VAL A 248 -18.10 12.90 1.55
CA VAL A 248 -16.83 13.52 1.15
C VAL A 248 -16.68 14.84 1.89
N GLY A 249 -15.53 15.04 2.54
CA GLY A 249 -15.16 16.26 3.21
C GLY A 249 -13.86 16.83 2.66
N VAL A 250 -13.68 18.15 2.81
CA VAL A 250 -12.40 18.82 2.58
C VAL A 250 -11.93 19.41 3.89
N VAL A 251 -10.83 18.91 4.43
CA VAL A 251 -10.23 19.38 5.67
C VAL A 251 -9.09 20.35 5.40
N SER A 252 -9.09 21.49 6.07
CA SER A 252 -8.04 22.51 6.02
C SER A 252 -6.82 22.06 6.83
N ILE A 253 -5.61 22.18 6.27
CA ILE A 253 -4.36 21.91 6.99
C ILE A 253 -4.14 22.89 8.12
N ALA A 254 -4.54 24.17 7.94
CA ALA A 254 -4.26 25.23 8.89
C ALA A 254 -4.97 25.05 10.22
N ASP A 255 -6.25 24.67 10.22
CA ASP A 255 -7.10 24.63 11.43
C ASP A 255 -7.80 23.27 11.66
N ALA A 256 -7.57 22.29 10.79
CA ALA A 256 -8.21 20.96 10.84
C ALA A 256 -9.74 21.01 10.75
N LYS A 257 -10.30 22.08 10.18
CA LYS A 257 -11.74 22.22 10.00
C LYS A 257 -12.18 21.57 8.69
N THR A 258 -13.14 20.63 8.79
CA THR A 258 -13.75 19.97 7.63
C THR A 258 -14.97 20.73 7.12
N THR A 259 -15.00 20.96 5.81
CA THR A 259 -16.19 21.38 5.09
C THR A 259 -16.75 20.17 4.32
N TRP A 260 -17.98 19.79 4.61
CA TRP A 260 -18.63 18.66 3.98
C TRP A 260 -19.22 19.06 2.62
N MET A 261 -19.00 18.21 1.62
CA MET A 261 -19.57 18.38 0.29
C MET A 261 -21.04 18.01 0.31
N ASN A 262 -21.88 18.85 -0.31
CA ASN A 262 -23.28 18.55 -0.48
C ASN A 262 -23.48 17.60 -1.68
N ILE A 263 -23.58 16.31 -1.39
CA ILE A 263 -23.84 15.27 -2.39
C ILE A 263 -25.31 14.91 -2.30
N PRO A 264 -26.10 15.11 -3.37
CA PRO A 264 -27.53 14.81 -3.35
C PRO A 264 -27.81 13.31 -3.14
N GLY A 265 -28.91 13.02 -2.46
CA GLY A 265 -29.37 11.66 -2.22
C GLY A 265 -29.07 11.17 -0.80
N ASP A 266 -29.51 9.93 -0.53
CA ASP A 266 -29.25 9.26 0.73
C ASP A 266 -27.84 8.64 0.69
N SER A 267 -27.02 8.98 1.66
CA SER A 267 -25.64 8.50 1.75
C SER A 267 -25.51 6.98 1.90
N ARG A 268 -26.60 6.28 2.24
CA ARG A 268 -26.67 4.81 2.34
C ARG A 268 -27.32 4.15 1.12
N GLN A 269 -27.59 4.90 0.06
CA GLN A 269 -28.19 4.38 -1.18
C GLN A 269 -27.29 4.56 -2.41
N HIS A 270 -26.03 4.96 -2.21
CA HIS A 270 -25.07 5.11 -3.28
C HIS A 270 -23.63 4.80 -2.78
N TYR A 271 -22.74 4.56 -3.75
CA TYR A 271 -21.29 4.43 -3.53
C TYR A 271 -20.57 5.59 -4.21
N LEU A 272 -19.69 6.26 -3.49
CA LEU A 272 -18.81 7.32 -4.02
C LEU A 272 -17.43 6.73 -4.26
N VAL A 273 -17.17 6.25 -5.47
CA VAL A 273 -15.99 5.44 -5.77
C VAL A 273 -14.82 6.23 -6.38
N ARG A 274 -15.05 7.49 -6.78
CA ARG A 274 -14.02 8.33 -7.38
C ARG A 274 -14.16 9.78 -6.92
N MET A 275 -13.01 10.41 -6.64
CA MET A 275 -12.89 11.83 -6.31
C MET A 275 -11.54 12.33 -6.80
N GLU A 276 -11.55 13.48 -7.48
CA GLU A 276 -10.36 14.17 -7.94
C GLU A 276 -10.55 15.67 -7.79
N TYR A 277 -9.45 16.42 -7.58
CA TYR A 277 -9.44 17.87 -7.76
C TYR A 277 -9.37 18.19 -9.26
N ILE A 278 -10.08 19.25 -9.64
CA ILE A 278 -10.12 19.76 -11.00
C ILE A 278 -9.33 21.07 -11.06
#